data_82eb815dc769c58dbee8d15161f91e2b
#
_entry.id   82eb815dc769c58dbee8d15161f91e2b
#
_cell.length_a   1.000
_cell.length_b   1.000
_cell.length_c   1.000
_cell.angle_alpha   90.00
_cell.angle_beta   90.00
_cell.angle_gamma   90.00
#
_symmetry.space_group_name_H-M   'P 1'
#
loop_
_entity.id
_entity.type
_entity.pdbx_description
1 polymer ?
#
loop_
_entity_poly.entity_id
_entity_poly.type
_entity_poly.pdbx_seq_one_letter_code
_entity_poly.pdbx_strand_id
1 'polypeptide(L)'
;MNEVIKAILERQTIRSYKKEQITDEQLDLLMQAAKKAPSGRNMQPCHVRFIQNKEMLDQMNTDFKELVGYDTPAYTRWDVNPVYHNAPTFAVLFAENENYMDGGIMCENICIAAQGLGLGTCIIASVGALFADGNAEGNKWKRAWDIPENYKFLIAIAIGYPDEKPEEKPRFDDRIKVIR
;
A
#
# COMPACT_ATOMS: atom_id res chain seq x y z
N MET A 1 15.36 -16.67 -16.57
CA MET A 1 15.21 -16.25 -15.16
C MET A 1 13.82 -16.71 -14.72
N ASN A 2 13.68 -17.20 -13.51
CA ASN A 2 12.37 -17.61 -12.97
C ASN A 2 11.46 -16.35 -12.85
N GLU A 3 10.16 -16.48 -13.15
CA GLU A 3 9.20 -15.35 -13.15
C GLU A 3 9.08 -14.67 -11.79
N VAL A 4 9.21 -15.40 -10.68
CA VAL A 4 9.20 -14.83 -9.33
C VAL A 4 10.41 -13.93 -9.11
N ILE A 5 11.60 -14.39 -9.49
CA ILE A 5 12.84 -13.59 -9.38
C ILE A 5 12.75 -12.34 -10.30
N LYS A 6 12.17 -12.51 -11.50
CA LYS A 6 11.95 -11.41 -12.41
C LYS A 6 11.02 -10.35 -11.79
N ALA A 7 9.89 -10.77 -11.21
CA ALA A 7 8.97 -9.86 -10.54
C ALA A 7 9.65 -9.07 -9.41
N ILE A 8 10.47 -9.73 -8.59
CA ILE A 8 11.22 -9.08 -7.51
C ILE A 8 12.20 -8.04 -8.06
N LEU A 9 12.95 -8.37 -9.11
CA LEU A 9 14.00 -7.50 -9.65
C LEU A 9 13.43 -6.32 -10.46
N GLU A 10 12.30 -6.52 -11.16
CA GLU A 10 11.69 -5.52 -12.03
C GLU A 10 10.68 -4.62 -11.33
N ARG A 11 10.18 -5.01 -10.13
CA ARG A 11 9.22 -4.20 -9.39
C ARG A 11 9.76 -2.79 -9.11
N GLN A 12 8.99 -1.81 -9.52
CA GLN A 12 9.26 -0.40 -9.24
C GLN A 12 8.03 0.28 -8.63
N THR A 13 8.23 1.42 -8.01
CA THR A 13 7.14 2.24 -7.48
C THR A 13 6.45 2.98 -8.62
N ILE A 14 5.16 2.75 -8.78
CA ILE A 14 4.28 3.37 -9.79
C ILE A 14 3.38 4.40 -9.10
N ARG A 15 3.31 5.61 -9.64
CA ARG A 15 2.51 6.73 -9.13
C ARG A 15 1.51 7.29 -10.14
N SER A 16 1.48 6.73 -11.35
CA SER A 16 0.49 7.03 -12.37
C SER A 16 -0.19 5.75 -12.83
N TYR A 17 -1.52 5.73 -12.81
CA TYR A 17 -2.32 4.55 -13.07
C TYR A 17 -3.37 4.82 -14.13
N LYS A 18 -3.68 3.80 -14.94
CA LYS A 18 -4.85 3.80 -15.79
C LYS A 18 -6.12 3.84 -14.92
N LYS A 19 -7.22 4.38 -15.48
CA LYS A 19 -8.52 4.45 -14.78
C LYS A 19 -9.23 3.09 -14.66
N GLU A 20 -8.77 2.12 -15.44
CA GLU A 20 -9.31 0.77 -15.47
C GLU A 20 -9.12 0.09 -14.13
N GLN A 21 -10.20 -0.53 -13.62
CA GLN A 21 -10.16 -1.31 -12.38
C GLN A 21 -9.47 -2.66 -12.64
N ILE A 22 -8.74 -3.14 -11.64
CA ILE A 22 -8.19 -4.51 -11.68
C ILE A 22 -9.34 -5.52 -11.70
N THR A 23 -9.12 -6.68 -12.29
CA THR A 23 -10.16 -7.72 -12.38
C THR A 23 -10.40 -8.38 -11.02
N ASP A 24 -11.58 -8.97 -10.82
CA ASP A 24 -11.90 -9.73 -9.61
C ASP A 24 -10.92 -10.89 -9.39
N GLU A 25 -10.48 -11.55 -10.48
CA GLU A 25 -9.48 -12.61 -10.42
C GLU A 25 -8.12 -12.09 -9.91
N GLN A 26 -7.68 -10.93 -10.39
CA GLN A 26 -6.46 -10.30 -9.90
C GLN A 26 -6.59 -9.91 -8.42
N LEU A 27 -7.73 -9.34 -8.02
CA LEU A 27 -8.01 -8.99 -6.64
C LEU A 27 -7.97 -10.23 -5.74
N ASP A 28 -8.60 -11.34 -6.15
CA ASP A 28 -8.58 -12.60 -5.41
C ASP A 28 -7.15 -13.12 -5.22
N LEU A 29 -6.32 -13.06 -6.25
CA LEU A 29 -4.91 -13.46 -6.16
C LEU A 29 -4.11 -12.57 -5.21
N LEU A 30 -4.36 -11.26 -5.19
CA LEU A 30 -3.74 -10.34 -4.22
C LEU A 30 -4.19 -10.63 -2.78
N MET A 31 -5.48 -10.93 -2.57
CA MET A 31 -5.99 -11.34 -1.26
C MET A 31 -5.37 -12.68 -0.79
N GLN A 32 -5.17 -13.62 -1.70
CA GLN A 32 -4.48 -14.87 -1.40
C GLN A 32 -3.00 -14.64 -1.05
N ALA A 33 -2.31 -13.77 -1.79
CA ALA A 33 -0.92 -13.40 -1.51
C ALA A 33 -0.79 -12.75 -0.11
N ALA A 34 -1.69 -11.83 0.24
CA ALA A 34 -1.76 -11.23 1.57
C ALA A 34 -1.96 -12.30 2.65
N LYS A 35 -2.93 -13.20 2.46
CA LYS A 35 -3.26 -14.28 3.39
C LYS A 35 -2.13 -15.29 3.60
N LYS A 36 -1.26 -15.46 2.60
CA LYS A 36 -0.11 -16.38 2.64
C LYS A 36 1.18 -15.75 3.17
N ALA A 37 1.16 -14.46 3.47
CA ALA A 37 2.29 -13.80 4.09
C ALA A 37 2.63 -14.46 5.45
N PRO A 38 3.89 -14.86 5.69
CA PRO A 38 4.27 -15.41 6.98
C PRO A 38 4.21 -14.34 8.07
N SER A 39 4.01 -14.77 9.32
CA SER A 39 4.05 -13.91 10.51
C SER A 39 4.72 -14.63 11.67
N GLY A 40 5.21 -13.88 12.65
CA GLY A 40 5.83 -14.43 13.84
C GLY A 40 4.91 -15.45 14.51
N ARG A 41 5.37 -16.68 14.72
CA ARG A 41 4.61 -17.81 15.31
C ARG A 41 3.24 -18.07 14.63
N ASN A 42 3.09 -17.65 13.38
CA ASN A 42 1.82 -17.71 12.65
C ASN A 42 0.66 -16.97 13.35
N MET A 43 0.97 -15.88 14.04
CA MET A 43 -0.03 -15.09 14.79
C MET A 43 -0.99 -14.31 13.88
N GLN A 44 -0.62 -14.07 12.61
CA GLN A 44 -1.44 -13.42 11.58
C GLN A 44 -2.08 -12.10 12.07
N PRO A 45 -1.31 -11.16 12.64
CA PRO A 45 -1.85 -9.97 13.31
C PRO A 45 -2.39 -8.91 12.34
N CYS A 46 -2.04 -9.00 11.05
CA CYS A 46 -2.34 -7.96 10.08
C CYS A 46 -3.72 -8.13 9.45
N HIS A 47 -4.49 -7.06 9.44
CA HIS A 47 -5.75 -6.92 8.72
C HIS A 47 -5.55 -6.01 7.52
N VAL A 48 -5.93 -6.46 6.33
CA VAL A 48 -5.90 -5.65 5.11
C VAL A 48 -7.32 -5.38 4.63
N ARG A 49 -7.54 -4.15 4.14
CA ARG A 49 -8.74 -3.76 3.42
C ARG A 49 -8.37 -3.28 2.02
N PHE A 50 -8.95 -3.87 1.01
CA PHE A 50 -8.85 -3.41 -0.37
C PHE A 50 -10.06 -2.53 -0.67
N ILE A 51 -9.83 -1.26 -0.93
CA ILE A 51 -10.86 -0.25 -1.19
C ILE A 51 -10.84 0.04 -2.70
N GLN A 52 -11.99 -0.18 -3.37
CA GLN A 52 -12.20 0.07 -4.79
C GLN A 52 -13.28 1.13 -5.04
N ASN A 53 -13.88 1.65 -3.99
CA ASN A 53 -14.86 2.72 -4.08
C ASN A 53 -14.14 4.07 -4.23
N LYS A 54 -14.17 4.63 -5.42
CA LYS A 54 -13.49 5.89 -5.75
C LYS A 54 -14.01 7.07 -4.92
N GLU A 55 -15.31 7.18 -4.71
CA GLU A 55 -15.90 8.29 -3.94
C GLU A 55 -15.41 8.24 -2.49
N MET A 56 -15.34 7.03 -1.91
CA MET A 56 -14.79 6.81 -0.57
C MET A 56 -13.30 7.19 -0.50
N LEU A 57 -12.51 6.85 -1.51
CA LEU A 57 -11.10 7.21 -1.59
C LEU A 57 -10.89 8.73 -1.76
N ASP A 58 -11.71 9.38 -2.58
CA ASP A 58 -11.67 10.84 -2.76
C ASP A 58 -12.02 11.57 -1.45
N GLN A 59 -13.05 11.10 -0.72
CA GLN A 59 -13.42 11.69 0.56
C GLN A 59 -12.34 11.46 1.63
N MET A 60 -11.79 10.25 1.72
CA MET A 60 -10.66 9.95 2.61
C MET A 60 -9.45 10.85 2.31
N ASN A 61 -9.17 11.08 1.03
CA ASN A 61 -8.11 11.99 0.63
C ASN A 61 -8.41 13.45 1.03
N THR A 62 -9.68 13.90 0.97
CA THR A 62 -10.08 15.21 1.42
C THR A 62 -9.84 15.36 2.93
N ASP A 63 -10.30 14.40 3.72
CA ASP A 63 -10.11 14.38 5.18
C ASP A 63 -8.61 14.36 5.55
N PHE A 64 -7.79 13.63 4.78
CA PHE A 64 -6.34 13.64 4.94
C PHE A 64 -5.71 15.00 4.63
N LYS A 65 -6.13 15.66 3.55
CA LYS A 65 -5.64 16.99 3.17
C LYS A 65 -6.00 18.07 4.18
N GLU A 66 -7.21 18.03 4.71
CA GLU A 66 -7.66 18.95 5.74
C GLU A 66 -6.83 18.83 7.01
N LEU A 67 -6.39 17.61 7.33
CA LEU A 67 -5.52 17.34 8.48
C LEU A 67 -4.08 17.82 8.28
N VAL A 68 -3.45 17.46 7.14
CA VAL A 68 -2.00 17.66 6.93
C VAL A 68 -1.67 18.94 6.15
N GLY A 69 -2.67 19.58 5.55
CA GLY A 69 -2.51 20.73 4.67
C GLY A 69 -2.20 20.35 3.23
N TYR A 70 -2.37 21.32 2.33
CA TYR A 70 -2.24 21.12 0.88
C TYR A 70 -0.81 21.30 0.37
N ASP A 71 0.06 21.95 1.13
CA ASP A 71 1.44 22.27 0.76
C ASP A 71 2.47 21.34 1.43
N THR A 72 2.05 20.14 1.79
CA THR A 72 2.96 19.15 2.41
C THR A 72 3.80 18.43 1.37
N PRO A 73 4.96 17.89 1.74
CA PRO A 73 5.79 17.06 0.84
C PRO A 73 5.04 15.87 0.23
N ALA A 74 3.97 15.40 0.88
CA ALA A 74 3.11 14.34 0.37
C ALA A 74 2.38 14.73 -0.92
N TYR A 75 2.18 16.03 -1.15
CA TYR A 75 1.49 16.56 -2.34
C TYR A 75 2.42 17.29 -3.29
N THR A 76 3.37 18.09 -2.77
CA THR A 76 4.23 18.94 -3.60
C THR A 76 5.44 18.21 -4.16
N ARG A 77 5.96 17.24 -3.44
CA ARG A 77 7.20 16.52 -3.81
C ARG A 77 7.09 15.73 -5.12
N TRP A 78 5.89 15.30 -5.51
CA TRP A 78 5.68 14.35 -6.60
C TRP A 78 4.67 14.83 -7.64
N ASP A 79 4.23 16.08 -7.58
CA ASP A 79 3.10 16.59 -8.38
C ASP A 79 1.85 15.69 -8.31
N VAL A 80 1.70 14.94 -7.22
CA VAL A 80 0.69 13.92 -7.11
C VAL A 80 -0.38 14.31 -6.12
N ASN A 81 -1.57 14.35 -6.62
CA ASN A 81 -2.79 14.63 -5.89
C ASN A 81 -3.90 13.78 -6.51
N PRO A 82 -4.40 12.80 -5.81
CA PRO A 82 -4.50 12.58 -4.35
C PRO A 82 -3.41 11.64 -3.76
N VAL A 83 -3.45 11.45 -2.42
CA VAL A 83 -2.47 10.61 -1.69
C VAL A 83 -2.43 9.15 -2.16
N TYR A 84 -3.54 8.63 -2.67
CA TYR A 84 -3.64 7.28 -3.25
C TYR A 84 -3.29 7.22 -4.75
N HIS A 85 -2.76 8.32 -5.32
CA HIS A 85 -2.30 8.44 -6.72
C HIS A 85 -3.36 8.15 -7.79
N ASN A 86 -4.65 8.35 -7.48
CA ASN A 86 -5.77 7.94 -8.35
C ASN A 86 -5.76 6.46 -8.74
N ALA A 87 -5.09 5.61 -7.97
CA ALA A 87 -5.10 4.17 -8.20
C ALA A 87 -6.53 3.62 -8.03
N PRO A 88 -6.99 2.72 -8.91
CA PRO A 88 -8.34 2.18 -8.85
C PRO A 88 -8.57 1.27 -7.62
N THR A 89 -7.49 0.74 -7.05
CA THR A 89 -7.52 -0.07 -5.83
C THR A 89 -6.52 0.47 -4.82
N PHE A 90 -6.94 0.57 -3.56
CA PHE A 90 -6.11 1.02 -2.45
C PHE A 90 -6.20 0.01 -1.31
N ALA A 91 -5.07 -0.60 -0.95
CA ALA A 91 -5.00 -1.53 0.17
C ALA A 91 -4.44 -0.82 1.40
N VAL A 92 -5.08 -1.00 2.56
CA VAL A 92 -4.64 -0.41 3.83
C VAL A 92 -4.49 -1.51 4.87
N LEU A 93 -3.34 -1.56 5.51
CA LEU A 93 -2.97 -2.57 6.50
C LEU A 93 -3.01 -2.00 7.91
N PHE A 94 -3.66 -2.75 8.81
CA PHE A 94 -3.79 -2.44 10.22
C PHE A 94 -3.44 -3.65 11.07
N ALA A 95 -3.08 -3.43 12.34
CA ALA A 95 -2.98 -4.48 13.36
C ALA A 95 -3.30 -3.90 14.74
N GLU A 96 -3.62 -4.76 15.70
CA GLU A 96 -3.89 -4.34 17.08
C GLU A 96 -2.69 -3.62 17.72
N ASN A 97 -1.48 -4.06 17.39
CA ASN A 97 -0.22 -3.49 17.86
C ASN A 97 0.65 -3.01 16.68
N GLU A 98 1.79 -2.40 16.99
CA GLU A 98 2.78 -1.93 16.01
C GLU A 98 3.54 -3.08 15.33
N ASN A 99 2.82 -3.98 14.68
CA ASN A 99 3.37 -5.15 13.96
C ASN A 99 3.97 -4.76 12.60
N TYR A 100 4.83 -3.73 12.57
CA TYR A 100 5.38 -3.19 11.31
C TYR A 100 6.18 -4.22 10.51
N MET A 101 6.85 -5.17 11.16
CA MET A 101 7.58 -6.23 10.45
C MET A 101 6.59 -7.15 9.70
N ASP A 102 5.58 -7.68 10.39
CA ASP A 102 4.56 -8.54 9.77
C ASP A 102 3.78 -7.78 8.68
N GLY A 103 3.48 -6.49 8.94
CA GLY A 103 2.87 -5.59 7.96
C GLY A 103 3.73 -5.39 6.71
N GLY A 104 5.05 -5.21 6.88
CA GLY A 104 6.00 -5.10 5.78
C GLY A 104 6.10 -6.38 4.94
N ILE A 105 6.10 -7.55 5.59
CA ILE A 105 6.08 -8.86 4.92
C ILE A 105 4.80 -9.02 4.08
N MET A 106 3.63 -8.73 4.66
CA MET A 106 2.36 -8.80 3.92
C MET A 106 2.31 -7.79 2.77
N CYS A 107 2.78 -6.57 3.00
CA CYS A 107 2.87 -5.52 1.99
C CYS A 107 3.71 -5.98 0.79
N GLU A 108 4.91 -6.52 1.03
CA GLU A 108 5.78 -6.97 -0.07
C GLU A 108 5.20 -8.18 -0.79
N ASN A 109 4.55 -9.14 -0.10
CA ASN A 109 3.83 -10.23 -0.76
C ASN A 109 2.78 -9.71 -1.75
N ILE A 110 1.99 -8.70 -1.35
CA ILE A 110 1.01 -8.07 -2.23
C ILE A 110 1.71 -7.39 -3.41
N CYS A 111 2.80 -6.64 -3.16
CA CYS A 111 3.53 -5.91 -4.21
C CYS A 111 4.16 -6.85 -5.25
N ILE A 112 4.76 -7.96 -4.83
CA ILE A 112 5.36 -8.95 -5.75
C ILE A 112 4.28 -9.69 -6.53
N ALA A 113 3.16 -10.07 -5.88
CA ALA A 113 2.04 -10.67 -6.59
C ALA A 113 1.44 -9.70 -7.63
N ALA A 114 1.27 -8.43 -7.28
CA ALA A 114 0.81 -7.39 -8.21
C ALA A 114 1.75 -7.27 -9.43
N GLN A 115 3.06 -7.22 -9.21
CA GLN A 115 4.05 -7.19 -10.29
C GLN A 115 3.93 -8.41 -11.21
N GLY A 116 3.75 -9.62 -10.64
CA GLY A 116 3.54 -10.85 -11.42
C GLY A 116 2.25 -10.85 -12.23
N LEU A 117 1.26 -10.06 -11.82
CA LEU A 117 -0.02 -9.88 -12.52
C LEU A 117 -0.02 -8.70 -13.51
N GLY A 118 1.13 -8.05 -13.73
CA GLY A 118 1.24 -6.89 -14.61
C GLY A 118 0.68 -5.60 -14.00
N LEU A 119 0.47 -5.57 -12.68
CA LEU A 119 0.00 -4.39 -11.94
C LEU A 119 1.18 -3.61 -11.34
N GLY A 120 1.01 -2.29 -11.27
CA GLY A 120 1.92 -1.39 -10.56
C GLY A 120 1.49 -1.17 -9.11
N THR A 121 2.46 -0.87 -8.24
CA THR A 121 2.22 -0.56 -6.84
C THR A 121 3.00 0.65 -6.36
N CYS A 122 2.42 1.41 -5.42
CA CYS A 122 3.10 2.41 -4.63
C CYS A 122 2.83 2.17 -3.14
N ILE A 123 3.89 1.97 -2.36
CA ILE A 123 3.80 1.85 -0.90
C ILE A 123 3.72 3.26 -0.31
N ILE A 124 2.71 3.50 0.54
CA ILE A 124 2.35 4.83 1.05
C ILE A 124 2.27 4.80 2.57
N ALA A 125 3.21 5.47 3.22
CA ALA A 125 3.21 5.65 4.68
C ALA A 125 2.51 6.95 5.11
N SER A 126 2.51 7.99 4.25
CA SER A 126 2.07 9.34 4.58
C SER A 126 0.60 9.42 5.02
N VAL A 127 -0.28 8.59 4.47
CA VAL A 127 -1.69 8.52 4.86
C VAL A 127 -1.88 8.09 6.33
N GLY A 128 -0.84 7.52 6.94
CA GLY A 128 -0.83 7.14 8.37
C GLY A 128 -1.12 8.30 9.32
N ALA A 129 -0.83 9.53 8.93
CA ALA A 129 -1.19 10.71 9.73
C ALA A 129 -2.71 10.79 9.99
N LEU A 130 -3.55 10.38 9.04
CA LEU A 130 -5.00 10.32 9.20
C LEU A 130 -5.40 9.28 10.25
N PHE A 131 -4.67 8.19 10.37
CA PHE A 131 -4.96 7.06 11.27
C PHE A 131 -4.20 7.11 12.60
N ALA A 132 -3.60 8.27 12.93
CA ALA A 132 -2.94 8.47 14.22
C ALA A 132 -3.93 8.29 15.38
N ASP A 133 -3.41 7.89 16.54
CA ASP A 133 -4.22 7.62 17.72
C ASP A 133 -5.06 8.86 18.12
N GLY A 134 -6.33 8.62 18.39
CA GLY A 134 -7.27 9.68 18.80
C GLY A 134 -7.80 10.56 17.66
N ASN A 135 -7.37 10.36 16.40
CA ASN A 135 -7.90 11.11 15.28
C ASN A 135 -9.34 10.65 14.94
N ALA A 136 -10.31 11.57 15.08
CA ALA A 136 -11.73 11.26 14.89
C ALA A 136 -12.05 10.85 13.45
N GLU A 137 -11.45 11.55 12.45
CA GLU A 137 -11.67 11.23 11.05
C GLU A 137 -11.04 9.88 10.67
N GLY A 138 -9.84 9.58 11.18
CA GLY A 138 -9.23 8.27 11.01
C GLY A 138 -10.07 7.15 11.61
N ASN A 139 -10.65 7.36 12.78
CA ASN A 139 -11.55 6.41 13.42
C ASN A 139 -12.86 6.22 12.63
N LYS A 140 -13.40 7.29 12.03
CA LYS A 140 -14.54 7.19 11.08
C LYS A 140 -14.22 6.22 9.93
N TRP A 141 -13.04 6.32 9.32
CA TRP A 141 -12.63 5.42 8.23
C TRP A 141 -12.36 4.00 8.72
N LYS A 142 -11.74 3.83 9.89
CA LYS A 142 -11.59 2.50 10.48
C LYS A 142 -12.95 1.81 10.65
N ARG A 143 -13.95 2.50 11.21
CA ARG A 143 -15.31 1.97 11.34
C ARG A 143 -15.94 1.63 9.99
N ALA A 144 -15.83 2.53 9.00
CA ALA A 144 -16.35 2.31 7.65
C ALA A 144 -15.74 1.08 6.95
N TRP A 145 -14.52 0.70 7.35
CA TRP A 145 -13.79 -0.45 6.82
C TRP A 145 -13.81 -1.68 7.76
N ASP A 146 -14.66 -1.67 8.76
CA ASP A 146 -14.76 -2.76 9.75
C ASP A 146 -13.39 -3.08 10.38
N ILE A 147 -12.69 -2.03 10.83
CA ILE A 147 -11.44 -2.10 11.58
C ILE A 147 -11.67 -1.50 12.97
N PRO A 148 -11.27 -2.17 14.06
CA PRO A 148 -11.36 -1.61 15.41
C PRO A 148 -10.58 -0.30 15.54
N GLU A 149 -11.12 0.68 16.26
CA GLU A 149 -10.52 2.01 16.40
C GLU A 149 -9.12 1.99 17.06
N ASN A 150 -8.90 1.04 17.97
CA ASN A 150 -7.61 0.86 18.63
C ASN A 150 -6.51 0.26 17.73
N TYR A 151 -6.86 -0.25 16.54
CA TYR A 151 -5.85 -0.79 15.63
C TYR A 151 -4.95 0.30 15.08
N LYS A 152 -3.68 -0.03 14.95
CA LYS A 152 -2.64 0.84 14.41
C LYS A 152 -2.57 0.71 12.89
N PHE A 153 -2.43 1.83 12.21
CA PHE A 153 -2.07 1.84 10.80
C PHE A 153 -0.64 1.31 10.64
N LEU A 154 -0.42 0.42 9.70
CA LEU A 154 0.91 -0.10 9.39
C LEU A 154 1.45 0.51 8.10
N ILE A 155 0.74 0.34 7.00
CA ILE A 155 1.13 0.82 5.67
C ILE A 155 -0.08 0.80 4.73
N ALA A 156 -0.01 1.54 3.62
CA ALA A 156 -0.97 1.44 2.54
C ALA A 156 -0.28 1.21 1.20
N ILE A 157 -1.03 0.70 0.22
CA ILE A 157 -0.54 0.36 -1.12
C ILE A 157 -1.56 0.84 -2.15
N ALA A 158 -1.15 1.73 -3.05
CA ALA A 158 -1.89 2.04 -4.27
C ALA A 158 -1.62 0.96 -5.31
N ILE A 159 -2.66 0.45 -5.98
CA ILE A 159 -2.58 -0.71 -6.89
C ILE A 159 -3.42 -0.43 -8.13
N GLY A 160 -2.88 -0.72 -9.31
CA GLY A 160 -3.60 -0.58 -10.58
C GLY A 160 -2.70 -0.88 -11.78
N TYR A 161 -3.26 -0.78 -12.99
CA TYR A 161 -2.46 -0.88 -14.21
C TYR A 161 -1.57 0.35 -14.34
N PRO A 162 -0.24 0.16 -14.53
CA PRO A 162 0.69 1.29 -14.62
C PRO A 162 0.41 2.13 -15.88
N ASP A 163 0.45 3.46 -15.73
CA ASP A 163 0.40 4.45 -16.80
C ASP A 163 1.69 5.28 -16.88
N GLU A 164 2.76 4.71 -16.36
CA GLU A 164 4.12 5.23 -16.43
C GLU A 164 5.14 4.10 -16.47
N LYS A 165 6.35 4.43 -16.91
CA LYS A 165 7.52 3.56 -16.84
C LYS A 165 8.65 4.34 -16.17
N PRO A 166 8.78 4.29 -14.86
CA PRO A 166 9.81 5.02 -14.15
C PRO A 166 11.21 4.52 -14.50
N GLU A 167 12.19 5.42 -14.43
CA GLU A 167 13.60 5.03 -14.54
C GLU A 167 14.03 4.20 -13.34
N GLU A 168 14.88 3.22 -13.59
CA GLU A 168 15.48 2.42 -12.51
C GLU A 168 16.36 3.29 -11.63
N LYS A 169 16.13 3.22 -10.32
CA LYS A 169 16.94 3.98 -9.35
C LYS A 169 18.16 3.18 -8.92
N PRO A 170 19.32 3.84 -8.78
CA PRO A 170 20.54 3.18 -8.32
C PRO A 170 20.35 2.53 -6.95
N ARG A 171 21.06 1.43 -6.73
CA ARG A 171 21.14 0.73 -5.45
C ARG A 171 22.56 0.82 -4.90
N PHE A 172 22.69 0.65 -3.59
CA PHE A 172 23.99 0.71 -2.90
C PHE A 172 24.52 -0.71 -2.74
N ASP A 173 25.61 -1.03 -3.42
CA ASP A 173 26.22 -2.37 -3.40
C ASP A 173 26.91 -2.70 -2.06
N ASP A 174 27.32 -1.69 -1.29
CA ASP A 174 28.00 -1.81 -0.01
C ASP A 174 27.10 -2.25 1.16
N ARG A 175 25.78 -2.34 0.92
CA ARG A 175 24.79 -2.68 1.97
C ARG A 175 24.62 -4.18 2.21
N ILE A 176 25.14 -5.01 1.32
CA ILE A 176 25.00 -6.47 1.39
C ILE A 176 26.37 -7.11 1.31
N LYS A 177 26.72 -7.94 2.29
CA LYS A 177 28.01 -8.65 2.34
C LYS A 177 27.81 -10.11 2.72
N VAL A 178 28.61 -10.98 2.14
CA VAL A 178 28.74 -12.38 2.56
C VAL A 178 29.88 -12.46 3.59
N ILE A 179 29.58 -12.99 4.76
CA ILE A 179 30.59 -13.32 5.78
C ILE A 179 30.83 -14.84 5.71
N ARG A 180 32.08 -15.25 5.48
CA ARG A 180 32.49 -16.65 5.34
C ARG A 180 33.57 -16.98 6.35
#